data_fc5b6041b723c4e75500b351fc86792c
#
_entry.id   fc5b6041b723c4e75500b351fc86792c
#
_cell.length_a   1.000
_cell.length_b   1.000
_cell.length_c   1.000
_cell.angle_alpha   90.00
_cell.angle_beta   90.00
_cell.angle_gamma   90.00
#
_symmetry.space_group_name_H-M   'P 1'
#
loop_
_entity.id
_entity.type
_entity.pdbx_description
1 polymer ?
#
loop_
_entity_poly.entity_id
_entity_poly.type
_entity_poly.pdbx_seq_one_letter_code
_entity_poly.pdbx_strand_id
1 'polypeptide(L)'
;MRGILDIYGGSATFSLLGDENTRADALVSSILGLSRASVQRNIRNENLSVNGKIVTKCSFSKFAKGDTIEFEVDAPEQVSAEPEDIPLNIVFENDDFLIVNKPAGLLVHPGNGHPKGTLLNGLVNDLNLEEKSKETPAFRAGLVHRIDKDTTGLLVVAKNEKTLTELQEKFSRHDIVREYTCIVWGKLKDNKGTVETFHGRDPKNRLRFSPDVKNGRKAITHYEVVTEFKYATLLKITLETGRTHQIRMHMNCLGHQIINDELYGGLRKSPDPVLNKLLTTSGRQLLHAGTLGFSLSGHDFLFKAPLPEDMKTIKEYLENISFERVNGG
;
A
#
# COMPACT_ATOMS: atom_id res chain seq x y z
N MET A 1 -11.50 -32.39 0.49
CA MET A 1 -10.70 -33.51 -0.05
C MET A 1 -10.29 -33.16 -1.48
N ARG A 2 -9.02 -33.22 -1.80
CA ARG A 2 -8.45 -32.68 -3.04
C ARG A 2 -8.40 -33.76 -4.12
N GLY A 3 -8.76 -33.43 -5.37
CA GLY A 3 -8.64 -34.29 -6.53
C GLY A 3 -7.19 -34.47 -6.97
N ILE A 4 -6.98 -35.35 -7.96
CA ILE A 4 -5.68 -35.55 -8.62
C ILE A 4 -5.37 -34.25 -9.37
N LEU A 5 -4.23 -33.65 -9.08
CA LEU A 5 -3.78 -32.40 -9.70
C LEU A 5 -2.62 -32.73 -10.64
N ASP A 6 -2.85 -32.60 -11.94
CA ASP A 6 -1.81 -32.61 -12.95
C ASP A 6 -1.51 -31.15 -13.39
N ILE A 7 -0.29 -30.69 -13.15
CA ILE A 7 0.15 -29.36 -13.59
C ILE A 7 1.23 -29.57 -14.65
N TYR A 8 0.91 -29.25 -15.89
CA TYR A 8 1.83 -29.24 -17.02
C TYR A 8 1.79 -27.89 -17.74
N GLY A 9 2.93 -27.21 -17.86
CA GLY A 9 3.10 -26.08 -18.76
C GLY A 9 2.15 -24.91 -18.58
N GLY A 10 1.71 -24.60 -17.33
CA GLY A 10 0.77 -23.49 -17.05
C GLY A 10 -0.70 -23.89 -17.06
N SER A 11 -1.07 -25.14 -17.32
CA SER A 11 -2.44 -25.64 -17.19
C SER A 11 -2.57 -26.60 -16.01
N ALA A 12 -3.74 -26.63 -15.38
CA ALA A 12 -4.09 -27.53 -14.31
C ALA A 12 -5.41 -28.22 -14.61
N THR A 13 -5.42 -29.55 -14.53
CA THR A 13 -6.63 -30.35 -14.67
C THR A 13 -6.87 -31.14 -13.39
N PHE A 14 -8.07 -31.09 -12.84
CA PHE A 14 -8.43 -31.83 -11.63
C PHE A 14 -9.91 -32.23 -11.61
N SER A 15 -10.21 -33.35 -10.96
CA SER A 15 -11.59 -33.82 -10.75
C SER A 15 -12.01 -33.61 -9.30
N LEU A 16 -13.25 -33.19 -9.08
CA LEU A 16 -13.80 -32.97 -7.76
C LEU A 16 -14.12 -34.29 -7.05
N LEU A 17 -13.72 -34.44 -5.80
CA LEU A 17 -14.00 -35.61 -4.97
C LEU A 17 -15.30 -35.48 -4.18
N GLY A 18 -15.98 -34.37 -4.22
CA GLY A 18 -17.23 -34.08 -3.54
C GLY A 18 -17.99 -32.93 -4.19
N ASP A 19 -19.24 -32.80 -3.81
CA ASP A 19 -20.09 -31.69 -4.28
C ASP A 19 -19.62 -30.37 -3.63
N GLU A 20 -19.56 -29.32 -4.42
CA GLU A 20 -19.20 -27.98 -3.98
C GLU A 20 -20.26 -26.97 -4.41
N ASN A 21 -20.70 -26.13 -3.47
CA ASN A 21 -21.63 -25.04 -3.76
C ASN A 21 -20.96 -23.70 -3.45
N THR A 22 -20.19 -23.23 -4.42
CA THR A 22 -19.34 -22.04 -4.24
C THR A 22 -19.14 -21.30 -5.55
N ARG A 23 -18.46 -20.19 -5.49
CA ARG A 23 -18.08 -19.43 -6.70
C ARG A 23 -16.91 -20.13 -7.39
N ALA A 24 -16.92 -20.13 -8.72
CA ALA A 24 -15.84 -20.72 -9.52
C ALA A 24 -14.46 -20.16 -9.16
N ASP A 25 -14.37 -18.83 -8.98
CA ASP A 25 -13.11 -18.17 -8.61
C ASP A 25 -12.61 -18.57 -7.21
N ALA A 26 -13.52 -18.82 -6.26
CA ALA A 26 -13.17 -19.27 -4.91
C ALA A 26 -12.71 -20.73 -4.91
N LEU A 27 -13.38 -21.59 -5.67
CA LEU A 27 -13.04 -23.02 -5.79
C LEU A 27 -11.63 -23.19 -6.36
N VAL A 28 -11.38 -22.62 -7.54
CA VAL A 28 -10.08 -22.72 -8.22
C VAL A 28 -8.96 -22.08 -7.38
N SER A 29 -9.21 -20.90 -6.78
CA SER A 29 -8.27 -20.24 -5.87
C SER A 29 -7.86 -21.14 -4.69
N SER A 30 -8.83 -21.83 -4.07
CA SER A 30 -8.56 -22.69 -2.91
C SER A 30 -7.80 -23.97 -3.26
N ILE A 31 -7.99 -24.49 -4.48
CA ILE A 31 -7.34 -25.73 -4.93
C ILE A 31 -5.94 -25.46 -5.42
N LEU A 32 -5.74 -24.41 -6.24
CA LEU A 32 -4.47 -24.09 -6.88
C LEU A 32 -3.57 -23.17 -6.06
N GLY A 33 -4.05 -22.61 -4.94
CA GLY A 33 -3.29 -21.65 -4.14
C GLY A 33 -3.10 -20.28 -4.81
N LEU A 34 -3.83 -20.01 -5.90
CA LEU A 34 -3.75 -18.76 -6.64
C LEU A 34 -4.58 -17.65 -5.98
N SER A 35 -4.22 -16.38 -6.20
CA SER A 35 -5.05 -15.28 -5.73
C SER A 35 -6.40 -15.26 -6.49
N ARG A 36 -7.50 -14.93 -5.80
CA ARG A 36 -8.82 -14.81 -6.43
C ARG A 36 -8.84 -13.82 -7.60
N ALA A 37 -8.06 -12.75 -7.51
CA ALA A 37 -7.94 -11.76 -8.58
C ALA A 37 -7.31 -12.37 -9.86
N SER A 38 -6.27 -13.20 -9.69
CA SER A 38 -5.66 -13.94 -10.79
C SER A 38 -6.67 -14.91 -11.42
N VAL A 39 -7.34 -15.71 -10.61
CA VAL A 39 -8.37 -16.65 -11.11
C VAL A 39 -9.51 -15.93 -11.84
N GLN A 40 -9.99 -14.81 -11.30
CA GLN A 40 -11.06 -14.01 -11.95
C GLN A 40 -10.64 -13.44 -13.31
N ARG A 41 -9.36 -13.05 -13.45
CA ARG A 41 -8.81 -12.60 -14.72
C ARG A 41 -8.81 -13.76 -15.72
N ASN A 42 -8.27 -14.90 -15.35
CA ASN A 42 -8.21 -16.09 -16.20
C ASN A 42 -9.62 -16.56 -16.61
N ILE A 43 -10.60 -16.52 -15.70
CA ILE A 43 -12.00 -16.82 -16.06
C ILE A 43 -12.55 -15.84 -17.12
N ARG A 44 -12.22 -14.54 -17.04
CA ARG A 44 -12.62 -13.57 -18.06
C ARG A 44 -11.93 -13.80 -19.42
N ASN A 45 -10.74 -14.38 -19.41
CA ASN A 45 -9.99 -14.77 -20.60
C ASN A 45 -10.37 -16.16 -21.12
N GLU A 46 -11.48 -16.73 -20.60
CA GLU A 46 -12.03 -18.02 -21.02
C GLU A 46 -11.15 -19.23 -20.66
N ASN A 47 -10.20 -19.07 -19.74
CA ASN A 47 -9.22 -20.07 -19.33
C ASN A 47 -9.74 -21.05 -18.25
N LEU A 48 -11.02 -21.11 -17.99
CA LEU A 48 -11.65 -22.09 -17.11
C LEU A 48 -12.70 -22.88 -17.85
N SER A 49 -12.59 -24.19 -17.85
CA SER A 49 -13.67 -25.08 -18.28
C SER A 49 -14.11 -26.03 -17.17
N VAL A 50 -15.37 -26.44 -17.22
CA VAL A 50 -15.94 -27.47 -16.37
C VAL A 50 -16.63 -28.49 -17.26
N ASN A 51 -16.15 -29.73 -17.27
CA ASN A 51 -16.61 -30.80 -18.19
C ASN A 51 -16.56 -30.32 -19.68
N GLY A 52 -15.49 -29.62 -20.05
CA GLY A 52 -15.29 -29.09 -21.41
C GLY A 52 -16.17 -27.87 -21.77
N LYS A 53 -16.94 -27.31 -20.81
CA LYS A 53 -17.73 -26.09 -21.03
C LYS A 53 -17.03 -24.90 -20.42
N ILE A 54 -16.74 -23.87 -21.24
CA ILE A 54 -16.07 -22.64 -20.79
C ILE A 54 -16.94 -21.87 -19.79
N VAL A 55 -16.32 -21.46 -18.71
CA VAL A 55 -16.91 -20.64 -17.64
C VAL A 55 -16.42 -19.20 -17.76
N THR A 56 -17.31 -18.29 -18.14
CA THR A 56 -16.97 -16.87 -18.37
C THR A 56 -17.34 -15.95 -17.18
N LYS A 57 -18.05 -16.48 -16.18
CA LYS A 57 -18.53 -15.71 -15.02
C LYS A 57 -18.16 -16.35 -13.71
N CYS A 58 -17.70 -15.53 -12.77
CA CYS A 58 -17.40 -15.95 -11.39
C CYS A 58 -18.66 -16.07 -10.52
N SER A 59 -19.77 -16.58 -11.08
CA SER A 59 -21.03 -16.74 -10.35
C SER A 59 -20.97 -17.93 -9.39
N PHE A 60 -21.88 -17.95 -8.41
CA PHE A 60 -22.15 -19.13 -7.62
C PHE A 60 -22.66 -20.27 -8.54
N SER A 61 -22.04 -21.42 -8.41
CA SER A 61 -22.40 -22.62 -9.18
C SER A 61 -22.37 -23.83 -8.29
N LYS A 62 -23.17 -24.85 -8.62
CA LYS A 62 -23.06 -26.16 -8.04
C LYS A 62 -22.11 -26.98 -8.89
N PHE A 63 -21.06 -27.46 -8.28
CA PHE A 63 -20.09 -28.38 -8.87
C PHE A 63 -20.34 -29.75 -8.26
N ALA A 64 -20.48 -30.77 -9.07
CA ALA A 64 -20.77 -32.14 -8.61
C ALA A 64 -19.48 -32.96 -8.40
N LYS A 65 -19.55 -33.94 -7.55
CA LYS A 65 -18.50 -34.95 -7.47
C LYS A 65 -18.27 -35.59 -8.85
N GLY A 66 -17.01 -35.63 -9.28
CA GLY A 66 -16.58 -36.14 -10.57
C GLY A 66 -16.51 -35.08 -11.66
N ASP A 67 -16.95 -33.86 -11.43
CA ASP A 67 -16.73 -32.76 -12.39
C ASP A 67 -15.23 -32.58 -12.65
N THR A 68 -14.88 -32.51 -13.92
CA THR A 68 -13.52 -32.21 -14.37
C THR A 68 -13.38 -30.72 -14.61
N ILE A 69 -12.43 -30.12 -13.93
CA ILE A 69 -12.10 -28.69 -14.03
C ILE A 69 -10.74 -28.58 -14.72
N GLU A 70 -10.73 -27.84 -15.82
CA GLU A 70 -9.52 -27.48 -16.55
C GLU A 70 -9.30 -25.97 -16.40
N PHE A 71 -8.11 -25.59 -16.02
CA PHE A 71 -7.77 -24.20 -15.78
C PHE A 71 -6.39 -23.89 -16.36
N GLU A 72 -6.36 -22.99 -17.34
CA GLU A 72 -5.11 -22.45 -17.87
C GLU A 72 -4.71 -21.22 -17.05
N VAL A 73 -3.49 -21.24 -16.56
CA VAL A 73 -2.91 -20.08 -15.89
C VAL A 73 -2.21 -19.26 -16.93
N ASP A 74 -2.82 -18.17 -17.35
CA ASP A 74 -2.07 -17.17 -18.12
C ASP A 74 -0.78 -16.85 -17.36
N ALA A 75 0.33 -16.80 -18.07
CA ALA A 75 1.54 -16.23 -17.51
C ALA A 75 1.16 -14.92 -16.80
N PRO A 76 1.64 -14.69 -15.56
CA PRO A 76 1.34 -13.43 -14.90
C PRO A 76 1.62 -12.31 -15.90
N GLU A 77 0.63 -11.45 -16.14
CA GLU A 77 0.88 -10.24 -16.92
C GLU A 77 2.14 -9.64 -16.34
N GLN A 78 3.19 -9.63 -17.14
CA GLN A 78 4.34 -8.80 -16.85
C GLN A 78 3.73 -7.42 -16.60
N VAL A 79 3.90 -6.88 -15.41
CA VAL A 79 3.61 -5.46 -15.20
C VAL A 79 4.62 -4.77 -16.10
N SER A 80 4.25 -4.55 -17.35
CA SER A 80 5.03 -3.83 -18.33
C SER A 80 4.97 -2.34 -17.96
N ALA A 81 5.63 -1.99 -16.86
CA ALA A 81 5.96 -0.61 -16.67
C ALA A 81 7.06 -0.32 -17.70
N GLU A 82 6.72 0.47 -18.71
CA GLU A 82 7.74 0.97 -19.63
C GLU A 82 8.77 1.77 -18.83
N PRO A 83 10.09 1.62 -19.11
CA PRO A 83 11.12 2.39 -18.46
C PRO A 83 10.93 3.88 -18.75
N GLU A 84 11.02 4.70 -17.72
CA GLU A 84 10.98 6.16 -17.83
C GLU A 84 12.12 6.78 -17.02
N ASP A 85 12.74 7.84 -17.55
CA ASP A 85 13.76 8.60 -16.85
C ASP A 85 13.10 9.50 -15.77
N ILE A 86 12.80 8.87 -14.63
CA ILE A 86 12.23 9.53 -13.46
C ILE A 86 13.31 9.61 -12.38
N PRO A 87 13.72 10.83 -11.95
CA PRO A 87 14.73 10.96 -10.91
C PRO A 87 14.34 10.25 -9.61
N LEU A 88 15.15 9.29 -9.18
CA LEU A 88 14.95 8.56 -7.92
C LEU A 88 15.91 9.09 -6.85
N ASN A 89 15.37 9.43 -5.68
CA ASN A 89 16.19 9.75 -4.52
C ASN A 89 16.52 8.46 -3.76
N ILE A 90 17.57 7.74 -4.22
CA ILE A 90 18.08 6.52 -3.58
C ILE A 90 18.95 6.94 -2.42
N VAL A 91 18.56 6.59 -1.19
CA VAL A 91 19.27 6.93 0.06
C VAL A 91 20.18 5.81 0.55
N PHE A 92 20.00 4.60 0.03
CA PHE A 92 20.85 3.44 0.26
C PHE A 92 20.68 2.41 -0.84
N GLU A 93 21.75 1.72 -1.19
CA GLU A 93 21.73 0.63 -2.14
C GLU A 93 22.84 -0.39 -1.83
N ASN A 94 22.51 -1.68 -1.99
CA ASN A 94 23.47 -2.81 -2.02
C ASN A 94 23.03 -3.83 -3.10
N ASP A 95 23.61 -5.03 -3.08
CA ASP A 95 23.28 -6.08 -4.06
C ASP A 95 21.86 -6.66 -3.87
N ASP A 96 21.30 -6.58 -2.68
CA ASP A 96 20.04 -7.21 -2.33
C ASP A 96 18.85 -6.25 -2.44
N PHE A 97 19.01 -5.00 -2.05
CA PHE A 97 17.90 -4.03 -2.04
C PHE A 97 18.39 -2.58 -2.16
N LEU A 98 17.46 -1.69 -2.44
CA LEU A 98 17.66 -0.26 -2.31
C LEU A 98 16.54 0.40 -1.49
N ILE A 99 16.84 1.56 -0.93
CA ILE A 99 15.88 2.40 -0.21
C ILE A 99 15.69 3.70 -0.99
N VAL A 100 14.44 3.97 -1.35
CA VAL A 100 14.06 5.22 -2.03
C VAL A 100 13.35 6.14 -1.04
N ASN A 101 13.74 7.41 -1.04
CA ASN A 101 12.96 8.48 -0.39
C ASN A 101 12.02 9.12 -1.42
N LYS A 102 10.78 8.62 -1.50
CA LYS A 102 9.81 9.03 -2.51
C LYS A 102 9.35 10.47 -2.28
N PRO A 103 9.40 11.34 -3.30
CA PRO A 103 8.81 12.68 -3.23
C PRO A 103 7.26 12.62 -3.21
N ALA A 104 6.62 13.72 -2.87
CA ALA A 104 5.19 13.92 -3.08
C ALA A 104 4.86 13.99 -4.58
N GLY A 105 3.61 13.67 -4.93
CA GLY A 105 3.12 13.72 -6.31
C GLY A 105 3.45 12.49 -7.15
N LEU A 106 4.36 11.61 -6.70
CA LEU A 106 4.75 10.40 -7.43
C LEU A 106 3.95 9.18 -6.96
N LEU A 107 3.23 8.54 -7.87
CA LEU A 107 2.58 7.25 -7.62
C LEU A 107 3.62 6.14 -7.52
N VAL A 108 3.37 5.13 -6.69
CA VAL A 108 4.28 3.97 -6.58
C VAL A 108 4.09 2.99 -7.75
N HIS A 109 2.84 2.72 -8.12
CA HIS A 109 2.49 1.77 -9.19
C HIS A 109 1.59 2.42 -10.23
N PRO A 110 1.65 1.97 -11.50
CA PRO A 110 0.63 2.29 -12.49
C PRO A 110 -0.78 1.90 -11.99
N GLY A 111 -1.77 2.66 -12.40
CA GLY A 111 -3.16 2.43 -12.05
C GLY A 111 -4.12 3.05 -13.06
N ASN A 112 -5.43 2.87 -12.83
CA ASN A 112 -6.44 3.44 -13.71
C ASN A 112 -6.25 4.95 -13.87
N GLY A 113 -6.07 5.41 -15.12
CA GLY A 113 -5.82 6.80 -15.46
C GLY A 113 -4.37 7.28 -15.34
N HIS A 114 -3.47 6.43 -14.82
CA HIS A 114 -2.04 6.73 -14.67
C HIS A 114 -1.19 5.51 -15.06
N PRO A 115 -1.09 5.17 -16.35
CA PRO A 115 -0.31 4.01 -16.80
C PRO A 115 1.21 4.24 -16.75
N LYS A 116 1.64 5.49 -16.69
CA LYS A 116 3.03 5.96 -16.72
C LYS A 116 3.29 7.00 -15.64
N GLY A 117 4.54 7.43 -15.50
CA GLY A 117 4.93 8.47 -14.54
C GLY A 117 4.92 7.98 -13.10
N THR A 118 5.29 6.71 -12.86
CA THR A 118 5.28 6.13 -11.50
C THR A 118 6.68 5.74 -11.03
N LEU A 119 6.85 5.57 -9.72
CA LEU A 119 8.10 5.07 -9.15
C LEU A 119 8.54 3.77 -9.82
N LEU A 120 7.59 2.89 -10.14
CA LEU A 120 7.86 1.63 -10.84
C LEU A 120 8.51 1.86 -12.21
N ASN A 121 8.04 2.84 -13.00
CA ASN A 121 8.61 3.16 -14.31
C ASN A 121 10.07 3.63 -14.16
N GLY A 122 10.36 4.49 -13.15
CA GLY A 122 11.72 4.92 -12.85
C GLY A 122 12.62 3.77 -12.39
N LEU A 123 12.12 2.86 -11.54
CA LEU A 123 12.86 1.69 -11.09
C LEU A 123 13.19 0.71 -12.22
N VAL A 124 12.27 0.51 -13.16
CA VAL A 124 12.50 -0.33 -14.34
C VAL A 124 13.65 0.23 -15.17
N ASN A 125 13.70 1.55 -15.35
CA ASN A 125 14.78 2.23 -16.05
C ASN A 125 16.11 2.14 -15.29
N ASP A 126 16.13 2.52 -14.02
CA ASP A 126 17.34 2.65 -13.21
C ASP A 126 18.02 1.30 -12.94
N LEU A 127 17.24 0.25 -12.70
CA LEU A 127 17.73 -1.10 -12.41
C LEU A 127 17.93 -1.98 -13.67
N ASN A 128 17.71 -1.44 -14.88
CA ASN A 128 17.74 -2.20 -16.15
C ASN A 128 16.92 -3.51 -16.09
N LEU A 129 15.73 -3.41 -15.48
CA LEU A 129 14.91 -4.60 -15.20
C LEU A 129 14.36 -5.27 -16.46
N GLU A 130 14.34 -4.60 -17.60
CA GLU A 130 13.95 -5.21 -18.88
C GLU A 130 14.86 -6.38 -19.27
N GLU A 131 16.17 -6.25 -19.04
CA GLU A 131 17.11 -7.33 -19.30
C GLU A 131 16.97 -8.46 -18.27
N LYS A 132 16.78 -8.10 -16.98
CA LYS A 132 16.61 -9.06 -15.88
C LYS A 132 15.25 -9.76 -15.93
N SER A 133 14.19 -9.12 -16.39
CA SER A 133 12.86 -9.71 -16.50
C SER A 133 12.76 -10.80 -17.58
N LYS A 134 13.66 -10.81 -18.56
CA LYS A 134 13.79 -11.91 -19.53
C LYS A 134 14.36 -13.18 -18.90
N GLU A 135 15.19 -13.02 -17.87
CA GLU A 135 15.78 -14.13 -17.12
C GLU A 135 14.86 -14.65 -16.02
N THR A 136 14.02 -13.77 -15.44
CA THR A 136 13.17 -14.12 -14.29
C THR A 136 11.79 -13.43 -14.39
N PRO A 137 10.80 -14.05 -15.06
CA PRO A 137 9.48 -13.45 -15.30
C PRO A 137 8.68 -13.06 -14.05
N ALA A 138 9.05 -13.58 -12.87
CA ALA A 138 8.37 -13.33 -11.60
C ALA A 138 8.83 -12.05 -10.87
N PHE A 139 9.94 -11.42 -11.27
CA PHE A 139 10.48 -10.23 -10.61
C PHE A 139 9.69 -8.98 -10.94
N ARG A 140 8.73 -8.65 -10.10
CA ARG A 140 7.86 -7.45 -10.20
C ARG A 140 8.57 -6.19 -9.71
N ALA A 141 9.71 -5.81 -10.31
CA ALA A 141 10.49 -4.63 -9.93
C ALA A 141 10.69 -4.43 -8.41
N GLY A 142 10.70 -5.52 -7.64
CA GLY A 142 11.09 -5.56 -6.24
C GLY A 142 10.22 -4.79 -5.24
N LEU A 143 9.11 -4.18 -5.66
CA LEU A 143 8.24 -3.40 -4.78
C LEU A 143 7.41 -4.31 -3.87
N VAL A 144 7.60 -4.22 -2.57
CA VAL A 144 6.91 -5.02 -1.54
C VAL A 144 5.83 -4.25 -0.78
N HIS A 145 5.88 -2.93 -0.82
CA HIS A 145 4.90 -2.06 -0.18
C HIS A 145 4.71 -0.75 -0.95
N ARG A 146 3.78 0.05 -0.48
CA ARG A 146 3.45 1.35 -1.08
C ARG A 146 3.10 2.39 -0.05
N ILE A 147 3.29 3.66 -0.41
CA ILE A 147 2.72 4.83 0.25
C ILE A 147 1.87 5.60 -0.77
N ASP A 148 1.02 6.51 -0.29
CA ASP A 148 0.12 7.27 -1.17
C ASP A 148 0.90 8.24 -2.08
N LYS A 149 0.27 8.69 -3.16
CA LYS A 149 0.85 9.61 -4.15
C LYS A 149 1.53 10.81 -3.47
N ASP A 150 0.80 11.48 -2.59
CA ASP A 150 1.23 12.72 -1.96
C ASP A 150 1.87 12.52 -0.57
N THR A 151 2.04 11.29 -0.13
CA THR A 151 2.86 10.91 1.04
C THR A 151 4.32 10.81 0.61
N THR A 152 5.20 11.47 1.35
CA THR A 152 6.65 11.41 1.15
C THR A 152 7.28 10.33 2.03
N GLY A 153 8.49 9.90 1.71
CA GLY A 153 9.31 9.08 2.60
C GLY A 153 9.75 7.73 2.06
N LEU A 154 10.22 6.90 2.95
CA LEU A 154 11.01 5.71 2.65
C LEU A 154 10.20 4.54 2.11
N LEU A 155 10.75 3.91 1.08
CA LEU A 155 10.31 2.64 0.50
C LEU A 155 11.51 1.71 0.32
N VAL A 156 11.34 0.42 0.60
CA VAL A 156 12.32 -0.62 0.25
C VAL A 156 11.93 -1.28 -1.05
N VAL A 157 12.93 -1.52 -1.89
CA VAL A 157 12.80 -2.19 -3.18
C VAL A 157 13.82 -3.33 -3.24
N ALA A 158 13.38 -4.56 -3.43
CA ALA A 158 14.26 -5.70 -3.60
C ALA A 158 14.93 -5.67 -4.99
N LYS A 159 16.18 -6.13 -5.08
CA LYS A 159 16.94 -6.21 -6.35
C LYS A 159 17.00 -7.63 -6.90
N ASN A 160 16.56 -8.62 -6.14
CA ASN A 160 16.52 -10.03 -6.54
C ASN A 160 15.31 -10.76 -5.92
N GLU A 161 14.97 -11.93 -6.45
CA GLU A 161 13.79 -12.70 -6.01
C GLU A 161 13.87 -13.22 -4.58
N LYS A 162 15.04 -13.61 -4.13
CA LYS A 162 15.26 -14.09 -2.75
C LYS A 162 14.88 -12.99 -1.77
N THR A 163 15.42 -11.81 -1.97
CA THR A 163 15.14 -10.63 -1.13
C THR A 163 13.68 -10.19 -1.24
N LEU A 164 13.10 -10.25 -2.45
CA LEU A 164 11.68 -9.96 -2.65
C LEU A 164 10.79 -10.86 -1.79
N THR A 165 11.04 -12.16 -1.83
CA THR A 165 10.28 -13.17 -1.06
C THR A 165 10.44 -12.94 0.45
N GLU A 166 11.68 -12.75 0.93
CA GLU A 166 11.95 -12.53 2.36
C GLU A 166 11.27 -11.24 2.86
N LEU A 167 11.36 -10.15 2.12
CA LEU A 167 10.69 -8.90 2.48
C LEU A 167 9.15 -9.03 2.44
N GLN A 168 8.58 -9.71 1.45
CA GLN A 168 7.13 -9.97 1.38
C GLN A 168 6.64 -10.75 2.59
N GLU A 169 7.37 -11.76 3.04
CA GLU A 169 7.04 -12.51 4.26
C GLU A 169 7.07 -11.60 5.50
N LYS A 170 8.10 -10.76 5.63
CA LYS A 170 8.20 -9.81 6.76
C LYS A 170 7.06 -8.80 6.78
N PHE A 171 6.72 -8.24 5.63
CA PHE A 171 5.53 -7.36 5.53
C PHE A 171 4.24 -8.09 5.87
N SER A 172 4.10 -9.35 5.45
CA SER A 172 2.93 -10.19 5.76
C SER A 172 2.82 -10.51 7.25
N ARG A 173 3.95 -10.76 7.92
CA ARG A 173 4.03 -11.05 9.36
C ARG A 173 4.04 -9.79 10.22
N HIS A 174 4.04 -8.59 9.60
CA HIS A 174 4.16 -7.31 10.30
C HIS A 174 5.50 -7.13 11.05
N ASP A 175 6.55 -7.80 10.61
CA ASP A 175 7.92 -7.76 11.14
C ASP A 175 8.75 -6.67 10.43
N ILE A 176 8.19 -5.47 10.36
CA ILE A 176 8.78 -4.29 9.72
C ILE A 176 8.50 -3.07 10.59
N VAL A 177 9.53 -2.35 10.97
CA VAL A 177 9.38 -1.06 11.64
C VAL A 177 8.97 0.00 10.63
N ARG A 178 7.81 0.63 10.82
CA ARG A 178 7.29 1.71 9.97
C ARG A 178 6.78 2.83 10.85
N GLU A 179 7.57 3.92 10.91
CA GLU A 179 7.14 5.10 11.65
C GLU A 179 6.90 6.25 10.68
N TYR A 180 5.78 6.91 10.88
CA TYR A 180 5.39 8.09 10.11
C TYR A 180 5.30 9.29 11.03
N THR A 181 5.48 10.45 10.43
CA THR A 181 5.18 11.73 11.06
C THR A 181 4.02 12.37 10.33
N CYS A 182 3.01 12.85 11.04
CA CYS A 182 1.94 13.65 10.45
C CYS A 182 1.59 14.85 11.32
N ILE A 183 1.02 15.87 10.70
CA ILE A 183 0.46 17.05 11.38
C ILE A 183 -1.05 17.03 11.16
N VAL A 184 -1.78 17.00 12.27
CA VAL A 184 -3.25 16.94 12.28
C VAL A 184 -3.87 18.21 12.85
N TRP A 185 -5.12 18.49 12.49
CA TRP A 185 -5.87 19.61 13.05
C TRP A 185 -6.26 19.39 14.52
N GLY A 186 -6.12 20.44 15.31
CA GLY A 186 -6.56 20.49 16.70
C GLY A 186 -5.63 19.75 17.66
N LYS A 187 -6.09 19.60 18.90
CA LYS A 187 -5.39 18.92 20.01
C LYS A 187 -6.09 17.62 20.32
N LEU A 188 -5.34 16.54 20.42
CA LEU A 188 -5.87 15.24 20.83
C LEU A 188 -6.18 15.23 22.33
N LYS A 189 -7.14 14.39 22.71
CA LYS A 189 -7.50 14.21 24.13
C LYS A 189 -6.41 13.44 24.89
N ASP A 190 -5.88 12.40 24.25
CA ASP A 190 -4.91 11.50 24.82
C ASP A 190 -3.57 11.62 24.10
N ASN A 191 -2.46 11.63 24.86
CA ASN A 191 -1.12 11.76 24.29
C ASN A 191 -0.64 10.53 23.52
N LYS A 192 -1.28 9.38 23.74
CA LYS A 192 -1.02 8.12 23.02
C LYS A 192 -2.30 7.35 22.85
N GLY A 193 -2.40 6.59 21.78
CA GLY A 193 -3.56 5.73 21.57
C GLY A 193 -3.39 4.77 20.42
N THR A 194 -4.38 3.90 20.30
CA THR A 194 -4.47 2.90 19.22
C THR A 194 -5.82 3.03 18.55
N VAL A 195 -5.81 3.08 17.23
CA VAL A 195 -7.03 3.02 16.41
C VAL A 195 -7.06 1.67 15.71
N GLU A 196 -8.11 0.90 15.98
CA GLU A 196 -8.36 -0.38 15.35
C GLU A 196 -9.72 -0.35 14.63
N THR A 197 -9.76 -0.76 13.36
CA THR A 197 -10.97 -0.76 12.54
C THR A 197 -11.02 -1.96 11.60
N PHE A 198 -12.21 -2.22 11.04
CA PHE A 198 -12.41 -3.11 9.89
C PHE A 198 -12.41 -2.29 8.59
N HIS A 199 -11.24 -1.99 8.11
CA HIS A 199 -10.94 -1.13 6.99
C HIS A 199 -11.41 -1.69 5.64
N GLY A 200 -12.17 -0.93 4.90
CA GLY A 200 -12.65 -1.30 3.56
C GLY A 200 -12.99 -0.09 2.71
N ARG A 201 -13.38 -0.31 1.44
CA ARG A 201 -13.83 0.76 0.55
C ARG A 201 -15.09 1.42 1.11
N ASP A 202 -15.11 2.75 1.10
CA ASP A 202 -16.31 3.50 1.47
C ASP A 202 -17.44 3.22 0.44
N PRO A 203 -18.60 2.75 0.88
CA PRO A 203 -19.71 2.43 -0.02
C PRO A 203 -20.29 3.66 -0.72
N LYS A 204 -20.12 4.86 -0.15
CA LYS A 204 -20.63 6.12 -0.70
C LYS A 204 -19.62 6.88 -1.57
N ASN A 205 -18.32 6.64 -1.35
CA ASN A 205 -17.25 7.30 -2.11
C ASN A 205 -16.13 6.31 -2.42
N ARG A 206 -16.05 5.83 -3.66
CA ARG A 206 -15.06 4.83 -4.08
C ARG A 206 -13.60 5.27 -3.98
N LEU A 207 -13.32 6.57 -3.88
CA LEU A 207 -11.97 7.09 -3.68
C LEU A 207 -11.51 6.96 -2.23
N ARG A 208 -12.46 6.86 -1.28
CA ARG A 208 -12.20 6.79 0.16
C ARG A 208 -12.20 5.35 0.69
N PHE A 209 -11.63 5.21 1.86
CA PHE A 209 -11.78 4.05 2.72
C PHE A 209 -12.54 4.46 3.98
N SER A 210 -13.22 3.51 4.59
CA SER A 210 -14.11 3.72 5.74
C SER A 210 -13.79 2.69 6.82
N PRO A 211 -13.98 3.03 8.11
CA PRO A 211 -13.95 2.06 9.20
C PRO A 211 -15.20 1.18 9.15
N ASP A 212 -15.14 0.02 9.79
CA ASP A 212 -16.29 -0.85 10.09
C ASP A 212 -17.09 -1.29 8.85
N VAL A 213 -16.38 -1.58 7.76
CA VAL A 213 -16.99 -2.16 6.56
C VAL A 213 -17.24 -3.66 6.79
N LYS A 214 -18.45 -4.15 6.48
CA LYS A 214 -18.91 -5.54 6.74
C LYS A 214 -17.92 -6.65 6.36
N ASN A 215 -17.12 -6.46 5.30
CA ASN A 215 -16.06 -7.37 4.87
C ASN A 215 -14.69 -6.67 4.90
N GLY A 216 -14.52 -5.74 5.82
CA GLY A 216 -13.27 -5.00 5.99
C GLY A 216 -12.14 -5.90 6.50
N ARG A 217 -10.92 -5.44 6.27
CA ARG A 217 -9.71 -6.09 6.80
C ARG A 217 -9.25 -5.34 8.05
N LYS A 218 -8.79 -6.06 9.05
CA LYS A 218 -8.22 -5.45 10.26
C LYS A 218 -7.14 -4.44 9.90
N ALA A 219 -7.24 -3.24 10.51
CA ALA A 219 -6.27 -2.15 10.39
C ALA A 219 -5.97 -1.62 11.79
N ILE A 220 -4.67 -1.51 12.13
CA ILE A 220 -4.21 -1.06 13.45
C ILE A 220 -3.15 0.02 13.26
N THR A 221 -3.37 1.17 13.90
CA THR A 221 -2.47 2.33 13.91
C THR A 221 -2.28 2.80 15.35
N HIS A 222 -1.04 2.94 15.78
CA HIS A 222 -0.69 3.57 17.04
C HIS A 222 -0.25 5.00 16.78
N TYR A 223 -0.63 5.92 17.67
CA TYR A 223 -0.18 7.31 17.63
C TYR A 223 0.40 7.75 18.96
N GLU A 224 1.33 8.67 18.88
CA GLU A 224 1.92 9.38 20.02
C GLU A 224 2.04 10.85 19.69
N VAL A 225 1.56 11.73 20.59
CA VAL A 225 1.71 13.17 20.48
C VAL A 225 3.17 13.53 20.73
N VAL A 226 3.80 14.15 19.72
CA VAL A 226 5.17 14.66 19.84
C VAL A 226 5.15 16.11 20.32
N THR A 227 4.30 16.94 19.73
CA THR A 227 4.17 18.37 20.07
C THR A 227 2.76 18.85 19.78
N GLU A 228 2.16 19.54 20.75
CA GLU A 228 0.93 20.28 20.57
C GLU A 228 1.24 21.73 20.19
N PHE A 229 0.61 22.19 19.11
CA PHE A 229 0.67 23.57 18.64
C PHE A 229 -0.65 24.31 18.90
N LYS A 230 -0.68 25.60 18.61
CA LYS A 230 -1.87 26.45 18.76
C LYS A 230 -3.09 25.93 17.99
N TYR A 231 -2.91 25.41 16.77
CA TYR A 231 -3.99 24.99 15.86
C TYR A 231 -3.87 23.51 15.43
N ALA A 232 -2.79 22.85 15.76
CA ALA A 232 -2.43 21.55 15.22
C ALA A 232 -1.68 20.69 16.23
N THR A 233 -1.49 19.42 15.91
CA THR A 233 -0.66 18.49 16.69
C THR A 233 0.26 17.72 15.76
N LEU A 234 1.53 17.64 16.13
CA LEU A 234 2.52 16.76 15.49
C LEU A 234 2.43 15.38 16.13
N LEU A 235 2.20 14.37 15.33
CA LEU A 235 2.10 12.97 15.75
C LEU A 235 3.21 12.12 15.17
N LYS A 236 3.71 11.21 15.99
CA LYS A 236 4.42 10.01 15.58
C LYS A 236 3.39 8.90 15.43
N ILE A 237 3.43 8.20 14.31
CA ILE A 237 2.52 7.10 13.97
C ILE A 237 3.33 5.83 13.76
N THR A 238 2.89 4.72 14.34
CA THR A 238 3.45 3.39 14.11
C THR A 238 2.37 2.47 13.57
N LEU A 239 2.71 1.70 12.53
CA LEU A 239 1.76 0.82 11.84
C LEU A 239 2.04 -0.65 12.16
N GLU A 240 1.02 -1.37 12.66
CA GLU A 240 1.03 -2.84 12.57
C GLU A 240 0.61 -3.29 11.17
N THR A 241 -0.46 -2.75 10.63
CA THR A 241 -0.96 -3.05 9.28
C THR A 241 -0.68 -1.91 8.31
N GLY A 242 -0.72 -2.18 7.00
CA GLY A 242 -0.45 -1.17 5.94
C GLY A 242 -1.55 -1.16 4.89
N ARG A 243 -2.79 -0.74 5.23
CA ARG A 243 -3.88 -0.62 4.27
C ARG A 243 -3.83 0.73 3.54
N THR A 244 -4.39 0.76 2.33
CA THR A 244 -4.46 2.01 1.54
C THR A 244 -5.16 3.11 2.32
N HIS A 245 -4.57 4.30 2.40
CA HIS A 245 -5.06 5.47 3.18
C HIS A 245 -5.27 5.21 4.68
N GLN A 246 -4.65 4.18 5.27
CA GLN A 246 -4.97 3.76 6.64
C GLN A 246 -4.80 4.89 7.66
N ILE A 247 -3.64 5.54 7.71
CA ILE A 247 -3.37 6.63 8.66
C ILE A 247 -4.36 7.77 8.45
N ARG A 248 -4.60 8.16 7.21
CA ARG A 248 -5.50 9.25 6.82
C ARG A 248 -6.94 9.00 7.29
N MET A 249 -7.43 7.78 7.06
CA MET A 249 -8.75 7.34 7.52
C MET A 249 -8.82 7.27 9.05
N HIS A 250 -7.80 6.70 9.73
CA HIS A 250 -7.78 6.60 11.18
C HIS A 250 -7.73 7.96 11.87
N MET A 251 -6.94 8.91 11.37
CA MET A 251 -6.92 10.28 11.93
C MET A 251 -8.27 10.99 11.70
N ASN A 252 -8.93 10.72 10.58
CA ASN A 252 -10.29 11.21 10.37
C ASN A 252 -11.31 10.58 11.35
N CYS A 253 -11.18 9.29 11.70
CA CYS A 253 -12.03 8.64 12.70
C CYS A 253 -11.89 9.27 14.10
N LEU A 254 -10.70 9.73 14.44
CA LEU A 254 -10.46 10.46 15.69
C LEU A 254 -10.99 11.91 15.66
N GLY A 255 -11.49 12.40 14.51
CA GLY A 255 -11.88 13.79 14.33
C GLY A 255 -10.72 14.77 14.11
N HIS A 256 -9.49 14.25 14.02
CA HIS A 256 -8.25 14.99 13.84
C HIS A 256 -7.65 14.73 12.45
N GLN A 257 -8.28 15.27 11.40
CA GLN A 257 -7.86 15.07 10.02
C GLN A 257 -6.43 15.58 9.82
N ILE A 258 -5.67 14.83 9.00
CA ILE A 258 -4.34 15.28 8.56
C ILE A 258 -4.51 16.59 7.79
N ILE A 259 -3.70 17.59 8.10
CA ILE A 259 -3.74 18.89 7.43
C ILE A 259 -3.53 18.72 5.94
N ASN A 260 -4.30 19.45 5.12
CA ASN A 260 -4.32 19.37 3.66
C ASN A 260 -4.73 18.01 3.07
N ASP A 261 -5.32 17.11 3.85
CA ASP A 261 -5.92 15.91 3.27
C ASP A 261 -7.27 16.23 2.64
N GLU A 262 -7.27 16.53 1.36
CA GLU A 262 -8.49 16.89 0.60
C GLU A 262 -9.55 15.79 0.69
N LEU A 263 -9.11 14.53 0.59
CA LEU A 263 -10.02 13.41 0.53
C LEU A 263 -10.73 13.13 1.86
N TYR A 264 -10.09 13.38 3.00
CA TYR A 264 -10.63 13.09 4.34
C TYR A 264 -11.01 14.34 5.14
N GLY A 265 -11.18 15.49 4.47
CA GLY A 265 -11.72 16.70 5.09
C GLY A 265 -10.67 17.56 5.80
N GLY A 266 -9.42 17.41 5.43
CA GLY A 266 -8.31 18.19 5.98
C GLY A 266 -8.14 19.59 5.42
N LEU A 267 -8.88 19.95 4.36
CA LEU A 267 -8.87 21.31 3.81
C LEU A 267 -9.67 22.25 4.71
N ARG A 268 -9.01 22.76 5.73
CA ARG A 268 -9.56 23.78 6.64
C ARG A 268 -8.68 25.02 6.59
N LYS A 269 -9.29 26.19 6.82
CA LYS A 269 -8.55 27.43 7.03
C LYS A 269 -8.32 27.64 8.52
N SER A 270 -7.09 27.97 8.89
CA SER A 270 -6.79 28.47 10.23
C SER A 270 -7.19 29.95 10.34
N PRO A 271 -7.35 30.50 11.53
CA PRO A 271 -7.46 31.95 11.72
C PRO A 271 -6.19 32.73 11.33
N ASP A 272 -5.08 32.05 11.12
CA ASP A 272 -3.77 32.61 10.81
C ASP A 272 -3.53 32.64 9.28
N PRO A 273 -3.42 33.86 8.66
CA PRO A 273 -3.23 33.98 7.22
C PRO A 273 -1.90 33.46 6.71
N VAL A 274 -0.82 33.57 7.53
CA VAL A 274 0.50 33.10 7.14
C VAL A 274 0.54 31.58 7.10
N LEU A 275 -0.03 30.92 8.13
CA LEU A 275 -0.19 29.47 8.13
C LEU A 275 -0.98 29.02 6.89
N ASN A 276 -2.10 29.68 6.57
CA ASN A 276 -2.91 29.34 5.40
C ASN A 276 -2.11 29.44 4.09
N LYS A 277 -1.22 30.44 3.97
CA LYS A 277 -0.33 30.57 2.81
C LYS A 277 0.64 29.40 2.73
N LEU A 278 1.29 29.03 3.83
CA LEU A 278 2.20 27.87 3.89
C LEU A 278 1.49 26.57 3.52
N LEU A 279 0.28 26.36 4.04
CA LEU A 279 -0.54 25.19 3.74
C LEU A 279 -0.91 25.12 2.25
N THR A 280 -1.29 26.27 1.65
CA THR A 280 -1.59 26.36 0.22
C THR A 280 -0.34 26.04 -0.64
N THR A 281 0.83 26.51 -0.24
CA THR A 281 2.09 26.23 -0.94
C THR A 281 2.47 24.77 -0.87
N SER A 282 2.28 24.09 0.28
CA SER A 282 2.51 22.65 0.40
C SER A 282 1.53 21.83 -0.46
N GLY A 283 0.23 22.18 -0.44
CA GLY A 283 -0.81 21.63 -1.31
C GLY A 283 -1.08 20.13 -1.18
N ARG A 284 -0.54 19.45 -0.14
CA ARG A 284 -0.64 18.00 0.06
C ARG A 284 -0.88 17.63 1.51
N GLN A 285 -1.37 16.40 1.76
CA GLN A 285 -1.47 15.90 3.15
C GLN A 285 -0.10 15.92 3.84
N LEU A 286 -0.03 16.48 5.04
CA LEU A 286 1.18 16.55 5.84
C LEU A 286 1.47 15.20 6.51
N LEU A 287 1.88 14.22 5.70
CA LEU A 287 2.20 12.86 6.09
C LEU A 287 3.54 12.42 5.46
N HIS A 288 4.42 11.84 6.27
CA HIS A 288 5.76 11.43 5.88
C HIS A 288 6.15 10.09 6.50
N ALA A 289 6.57 9.13 5.69
CA ALA A 289 7.13 7.85 6.10
C ALA A 289 8.61 8.02 6.47
N GLY A 290 8.87 8.45 7.72
CA GLY A 290 10.18 8.91 8.16
C GLY A 290 11.14 7.79 8.58
N THR A 291 10.64 6.62 9.03
CA THR A 291 11.48 5.51 9.49
C THR A 291 11.03 4.20 8.86
N LEU A 292 11.99 3.45 8.37
CA LEU A 292 11.81 2.09 7.84
C LEU A 292 12.91 1.19 8.38
N GLY A 293 12.52 0.09 9.06
CA GLY A 293 13.47 -0.87 9.62
C GLY A 293 13.02 -2.30 9.41
N PHE A 294 13.99 -3.20 9.18
CA PHE A 294 13.77 -4.62 8.98
C PHE A 294 15.07 -5.39 9.19
N SER A 295 14.95 -6.69 9.49
CA SER A 295 16.08 -7.62 9.45
C SER A 295 16.08 -8.32 8.11
N LEU A 296 17.23 -8.54 7.49
CA LEU A 296 17.39 -9.28 6.24
C LEU A 296 18.68 -10.10 6.29
N SER A 297 18.62 -11.39 5.97
CA SER A 297 19.77 -12.29 5.99
C SER A 297 20.58 -12.22 7.30
N GLY A 298 19.90 -12.05 8.45
CA GLY A 298 20.52 -11.97 9.79
C GLY A 298 21.11 -10.60 10.18
N HIS A 299 20.95 -9.59 9.35
CA HIS A 299 21.38 -8.22 9.61
C HIS A 299 20.19 -7.28 9.84
N ASP A 300 20.28 -6.40 10.83
CA ASP A 300 19.27 -5.38 11.11
C ASP A 300 19.58 -4.09 10.37
N PHE A 301 18.57 -3.56 9.70
CA PHE A 301 18.62 -2.29 8.97
C PHE A 301 17.60 -1.32 9.53
N LEU A 302 18.01 -0.07 9.73
CA LEU A 302 17.15 1.02 10.16
C LEU A 302 17.50 2.30 9.40
N PHE A 303 16.57 2.75 8.58
CA PHE A 303 16.71 3.95 7.77
C PHE A 303 15.81 5.06 8.28
N LYS A 304 16.31 6.30 8.23
CA LYS A 304 15.55 7.49 8.61
C LYS A 304 15.67 8.56 7.54
N ALA A 305 14.56 9.13 7.14
CA ALA A 305 14.50 10.30 6.27
C ALA A 305 14.12 11.54 7.10
N PRO A 306 14.77 12.68 6.89
CA PRO A 306 14.37 13.93 7.52
C PRO A 306 12.99 14.36 7.02
N LEU A 307 12.29 15.18 7.80
CA LEU A 307 11.06 15.81 7.35
C LEU A 307 11.31 16.58 6.04
N PRO A 308 10.42 16.47 5.06
CA PRO A 308 10.51 17.25 3.84
C PRO A 308 10.32 18.74 4.14
N GLU A 309 10.90 19.60 3.32
CA GLU A 309 11.05 21.03 3.60
C GLU A 309 9.71 21.73 3.86
N ASP A 310 8.65 21.35 3.14
CA ASP A 310 7.31 21.89 3.35
C ASP A 310 6.78 21.57 4.77
N MET A 311 6.93 20.34 5.24
CA MET A 311 6.52 19.94 6.58
C MET A 311 7.41 20.58 7.66
N LYS A 312 8.71 20.72 7.40
CA LYS A 312 9.66 21.35 8.30
C LYS A 312 9.31 22.83 8.50
N THR A 313 9.12 23.58 7.41
CA THR A 313 8.72 24.99 7.44
C THR A 313 7.39 25.20 8.19
N ILE A 314 6.39 24.37 7.93
CA ILE A 314 5.09 24.46 8.60
C ILE A 314 5.25 24.16 10.10
N LYS A 315 6.03 23.14 10.45
CA LYS A 315 6.29 22.77 11.85
C LYS A 315 6.98 23.92 12.60
N GLU A 316 8.04 24.47 12.05
CA GLU A 316 8.79 25.61 12.64
C GLU A 316 7.88 26.83 12.84
N TYR A 317 7.03 27.13 11.84
CA TYR A 317 6.08 28.22 11.97
C TYR A 317 5.07 27.96 13.11
N LEU A 318 4.51 26.75 13.19
CA LEU A 318 3.58 26.35 14.24
C LEU A 318 4.22 26.42 15.63
N GLU A 319 5.50 26.06 15.77
CA GLU A 319 6.26 26.21 17.00
C GLU A 319 6.35 27.68 17.42
N ASN A 320 6.77 28.56 16.51
CA ASN A 320 6.96 30.00 16.78
C ASN A 320 5.65 30.66 17.27
N ILE A 321 4.52 30.45 16.58
CA ILE A 321 3.24 31.06 16.99
C ILE A 321 2.63 30.45 18.25
N SER A 322 3.16 29.29 18.68
CA SER A 322 2.76 28.67 19.96
C SER A 322 3.56 29.21 21.12
N PHE A 323 4.82 29.57 20.94
CA PHE A 323 5.70 30.18 21.96
C PHE A 323 5.34 31.64 22.27
N GLU A 324 4.91 32.41 21.28
CA GLU A 324 4.50 33.82 21.48
C GLU A 324 3.36 33.95 22.49
N ARG A 325 2.52 32.94 22.62
CA ARG A 325 1.37 32.92 23.55
C ARG A 325 1.78 32.67 25.01
N VAL A 326 2.92 32.05 25.25
CA VAL A 326 3.42 31.73 26.61
C VAL A 326 4.09 32.94 27.23
N ASN A 327 4.65 33.85 26.42
CA ASN A 327 5.42 35.01 26.86
C ASN A 327 4.70 36.36 26.71
N GLY A 328 3.49 36.38 26.15
CA GLY A 328 2.71 37.60 25.88
C GLY A 328 1.36 37.66 26.57
N GLY A 329 1.17 36.91 27.65
CA GLY A 329 -0.06 36.90 28.49
C GLY A 329 0.19 37.52 29.86
#